data_b4bfadc971b7c4f3f61da698147730a1
#
_entry.id   b4bfadc971b7c4f3f61da698147730a1
#
_cell.length_a   1.000
_cell.length_b   1.000
_cell.length_c   1.000
_cell.angle_alpha   90.00
_cell.angle_beta   90.00
_cell.angle_gamma   90.00
#
_symmetry.space_group_name_H-M   'P 1'
#
loop_
_entity.id
_entity.type
_entity.pdbx_description
1 polymer ?
#
loop_
_entity_poly.entity_id
_entity_poly.type
_entity_poly.pdbx_seq_one_letter_code
_entity_poly.pdbx_strand_id
1 'polypeptide(L)'
;MKRFILALIGVLFMISAVAQKNVYGFKAKDANGRVVKLKEYKGKVLLIVNTATKCGFTPQYEALQKLYDTYKAQGLVILDFPCNQFGAQAPGTMSEIRAFCTGNYGITFPQFEKIDVNGNTELPLYTYLKAQQGFKGFDTNNQTGKYLDEKFSKQNPNYAKDPSIKWNFTKFLIDREGHVVDRFEPTADMKDVEEGIRAVLKIK
;
A
#
# COMPACT_ATOMS: atom_id res chain seq x y z
N MET A 1 -27.85 -33.95 54.65
CA MET A 1 -27.17 -32.79 54.09
C MET A 1 -26.78 -33.05 52.62
N LYS A 2 -27.58 -32.58 51.66
CA LYS A 2 -27.33 -32.79 50.22
C LYS A 2 -26.51 -31.61 49.70
N ARG A 3 -25.28 -31.89 49.25
CA ARG A 3 -24.40 -30.90 48.60
C ARG A 3 -24.76 -30.78 47.10
N PHE A 4 -25.31 -29.65 46.69
CA PHE A 4 -25.49 -29.32 45.28
C PHE A 4 -24.16 -28.76 44.73
N ILE A 5 -23.56 -29.47 43.77
CA ILE A 5 -22.44 -29.01 43.02
C ILE A 5 -22.98 -28.26 41.80
N LEU A 6 -22.87 -26.92 41.78
CA LEU A 6 -23.15 -26.12 40.61
C LEU A 6 -21.94 -26.25 39.64
N ALA A 7 -22.14 -26.95 38.53
CA ALA A 7 -21.19 -26.97 37.44
C ALA A 7 -21.36 -25.70 36.60
N LEU A 8 -20.41 -24.78 36.69
CA LEU A 8 -20.34 -23.57 35.86
C LEU A 8 -19.80 -23.97 34.48
N ILE A 9 -20.68 -24.12 33.47
CA ILE A 9 -20.28 -24.35 32.08
C ILE A 9 -19.87 -23.00 31.48
N GLY A 10 -18.57 -22.74 31.45
CA GLY A 10 -17.99 -21.61 30.76
C GLY A 10 -18.06 -21.84 29.24
N VAL A 11 -18.98 -21.17 28.56
CA VAL A 11 -19.01 -21.13 27.08
C VAL A 11 -17.87 -20.26 26.60
N LEU A 12 -16.78 -20.89 26.14
CA LEU A 12 -15.67 -20.23 25.49
C LEU A 12 -16.11 -19.83 24.08
N PHE A 13 -16.50 -18.57 23.88
CA PHE A 13 -16.71 -18.01 22.55
C PHE A 13 -15.35 -17.92 21.84
N MET A 14 -15.02 -18.94 21.05
CA MET A 14 -13.93 -18.82 20.07
C MET A 14 -14.39 -17.86 18.97
N ILE A 15 -13.96 -16.61 19.05
CA ILE A 15 -14.06 -15.68 17.92
C ILE A 15 -13.05 -16.16 16.88
N SER A 16 -13.52 -16.95 15.93
CA SER A 16 -12.75 -17.29 14.74
C SER A 16 -12.50 -15.99 13.97
N ALA A 17 -11.31 -15.45 14.08
CA ALA A 17 -10.86 -14.39 13.20
C ALA A 17 -10.88 -14.95 11.77
N VAL A 18 -11.91 -14.62 11.00
CA VAL A 18 -11.96 -14.97 9.58
C VAL A 18 -10.79 -14.23 8.92
N ALA A 19 -9.76 -14.98 8.55
CA ALA A 19 -8.63 -14.42 7.84
C ALA A 19 -9.13 -13.69 6.58
N GLN A 20 -8.79 -12.42 6.45
CA GLN A 20 -9.20 -11.58 5.33
C GLN A 20 -8.67 -12.20 4.02
N LYS A 21 -9.56 -12.59 3.11
CA LYS A 21 -9.18 -13.29 1.88
C LYS A 21 -8.67 -12.36 0.78
N ASN A 22 -9.05 -11.09 0.81
CA ASN A 22 -8.67 -10.07 -0.19
C ASN A 22 -8.77 -8.65 0.38
N VAL A 23 -8.43 -7.63 -0.41
CA VAL A 23 -8.43 -6.23 0.05
C VAL A 23 -9.84 -5.65 0.30
N TYR A 24 -10.91 -6.26 -0.18
CA TYR A 24 -12.26 -5.70 -0.10
C TYR A 24 -12.88 -5.70 1.31
N GLY A 25 -12.27 -6.37 2.26
CA GLY A 25 -12.68 -6.31 3.66
C GLY A 25 -12.12 -5.12 4.43
N PHE A 26 -11.19 -4.37 3.84
CA PHE A 26 -10.59 -3.21 4.50
C PHE A 26 -11.34 -1.91 4.21
N LYS A 27 -11.08 -0.91 5.04
CA LYS A 27 -11.58 0.47 4.91
C LYS A 27 -10.45 1.43 5.27
N ALA A 28 -10.49 2.62 4.67
CA ALA A 28 -9.59 3.72 5.00
C ALA A 28 -10.34 5.04 4.89
N LYS A 29 -9.83 6.10 5.47
CA LYS A 29 -10.40 7.44 5.27
C LYS A 29 -9.78 8.08 4.04
N ASP A 30 -10.61 8.67 3.19
CA ASP A 30 -10.15 9.49 2.07
C ASP A 30 -9.56 10.83 2.58
N ALA A 31 -8.99 11.60 1.68
CA ALA A 31 -8.37 12.89 2.00
C ALA A 31 -9.35 13.95 2.56
N ASN A 32 -10.66 13.68 2.56
CA ASN A 32 -11.69 14.51 3.17
C ASN A 32 -12.19 13.94 4.51
N GLY A 33 -11.56 12.85 5.01
CA GLY A 33 -11.96 12.18 6.25
C GLY A 33 -13.14 11.21 6.13
N ARG A 34 -13.69 11.01 4.92
CA ARG A 34 -14.80 10.08 4.67
C ARG A 34 -14.28 8.65 4.69
N VAL A 35 -14.94 7.75 5.41
CA VAL A 35 -14.62 6.33 5.41
C VAL A 35 -15.03 5.70 4.08
N VAL A 36 -14.05 5.19 3.34
CA VAL A 36 -14.21 4.46 2.08
C VAL A 36 -13.95 2.98 2.34
N LYS A 37 -14.87 2.12 1.96
CA LYS A 37 -14.67 0.66 1.97
C LYS A 37 -13.99 0.25 0.66
N LEU A 38 -12.88 -0.50 0.72
CA LEU A 38 -12.19 -0.93 -0.49
C LEU A 38 -13.07 -1.82 -1.39
N LYS A 39 -14.15 -2.38 -0.84
CA LYS A 39 -15.20 -3.08 -1.61
C LYS A 39 -15.86 -2.19 -2.69
N GLU A 40 -15.82 -0.87 -2.55
CA GLU A 40 -16.33 0.08 -3.55
C GLU A 40 -15.55 -0.02 -4.87
N TYR A 41 -14.32 -0.52 -4.83
CA TYR A 41 -13.45 -0.75 -5.99
C TYR A 41 -13.53 -2.18 -6.55
N LYS A 42 -14.51 -2.99 -6.14
CA LYS A 42 -14.65 -4.37 -6.63
C LYS A 42 -14.74 -4.41 -8.16
N GLY A 43 -14.00 -5.32 -8.78
CA GLY A 43 -13.92 -5.46 -10.24
C GLY A 43 -12.92 -4.50 -10.91
N LYS A 44 -12.24 -3.65 -10.13
CA LYS A 44 -11.14 -2.80 -10.60
C LYS A 44 -9.78 -3.44 -10.33
N VAL A 45 -8.81 -3.16 -11.16
CA VAL A 45 -7.39 -3.39 -10.87
C VAL A 45 -6.91 -2.23 -10.02
N LEU A 46 -6.27 -2.50 -8.87
CA LEU A 46 -5.80 -1.44 -7.99
C LEU A 46 -4.28 -1.40 -7.97
N LEU A 47 -3.72 -0.19 -7.96
CA LEU A 47 -2.34 0.07 -7.59
C LEU A 47 -2.35 0.89 -6.29
N ILE A 48 -2.00 0.24 -5.18
CA ILE A 48 -1.95 0.87 -3.85
C ILE A 48 -0.52 1.32 -3.61
N VAL A 49 -0.30 2.62 -3.31
CA VAL A 49 1.03 3.20 -3.16
C VAL A 49 1.12 4.08 -1.91
N ASN A 50 2.21 3.93 -1.14
CA ASN A 50 2.54 4.87 -0.08
C ASN A 50 3.46 5.97 -0.61
N THR A 51 3.13 7.22 -0.36
CA THR A 51 3.76 8.35 -1.03
C THR A 51 4.29 9.41 -0.07
N ALA A 52 5.03 10.37 -0.61
CA ALA A 52 5.51 11.53 0.11
C ALA A 52 5.76 12.70 -0.84
N THR A 53 5.66 13.94 -0.34
CA THR A 53 5.80 15.17 -1.12
C THR A 53 7.22 15.72 -1.18
N LYS A 54 8.13 15.24 -0.30
CA LYS A 54 9.52 15.71 -0.18
C LYS A 54 10.54 14.57 -0.31
N CYS A 55 10.23 13.57 -1.12
CA CYS A 55 11.05 12.39 -1.35
C CYS A 55 11.79 12.50 -2.69
N GLY A 56 12.99 11.91 -2.80
CA GLY A 56 13.67 11.78 -4.10
C GLY A 56 12.86 11.03 -5.14
N PHE A 57 11.91 10.17 -4.72
CA PHE A 57 10.98 9.47 -5.61
C PHE A 57 9.67 10.24 -5.89
N THR A 58 9.46 11.44 -5.34
CA THR A 58 8.24 12.24 -5.59
C THR A 58 7.96 12.47 -7.09
N PRO A 59 8.96 12.61 -7.99
CA PRO A 59 8.70 12.68 -9.43
C PRO A 59 7.96 11.48 -10.03
N GLN A 60 7.90 10.33 -9.36
CA GLN A 60 7.10 9.19 -9.82
C GLN A 60 5.59 9.49 -9.88
N TYR A 61 5.11 10.54 -9.22
CA TYR A 61 3.72 10.99 -9.37
C TYR A 61 3.35 11.27 -10.83
N GLU A 62 4.28 11.82 -11.64
CA GLU A 62 4.05 12.06 -13.07
C GLU A 62 3.76 10.74 -13.81
N ALA A 63 4.61 9.73 -13.60
CA ALA A 63 4.41 8.42 -14.22
C ALA A 63 3.14 7.74 -13.72
N LEU A 64 2.82 7.84 -12.41
CA LEU A 64 1.59 7.30 -11.84
C LEU A 64 0.34 7.96 -12.46
N GLN A 65 0.34 9.29 -12.62
CA GLN A 65 -0.76 9.99 -13.26
C GLN A 65 -0.92 9.57 -14.73
N LYS A 66 0.19 9.45 -15.45
CA LYS A 66 0.16 8.94 -16.84
C LYS A 66 -0.42 7.54 -16.95
N LEU A 67 -0.02 6.61 -16.06
CA LEU A 67 -0.58 5.25 -15.99
C LEU A 67 -2.09 5.30 -15.70
N TYR A 68 -2.50 6.13 -14.73
CA TYR A 68 -3.90 6.28 -14.40
C TYR A 68 -4.72 6.79 -15.59
N ASP A 69 -4.27 7.85 -16.26
CA ASP A 69 -4.95 8.42 -17.42
C ASP A 69 -5.05 7.43 -18.57
N THR A 70 -4.00 6.64 -18.78
CA THR A 70 -3.96 5.63 -19.86
C THR A 70 -4.92 4.47 -19.59
N TYR A 71 -5.01 4.00 -18.34
CA TYR A 71 -5.68 2.73 -18.03
C TYR A 71 -6.94 2.85 -17.18
N LYS A 72 -7.37 4.06 -16.75
CA LYS A 72 -8.60 4.25 -15.93
C LYS A 72 -9.85 3.78 -16.65
N ALA A 73 -9.95 3.98 -17.97
CA ALA A 73 -11.08 3.51 -18.78
C ALA A 73 -11.13 1.97 -18.84
N GLN A 74 -9.99 1.29 -18.77
CA GLN A 74 -9.89 -0.17 -18.71
C GLN A 74 -10.08 -0.73 -17.29
N GLY A 75 -10.22 0.15 -16.30
CA GLY A 75 -10.55 -0.22 -14.93
C GLY A 75 -9.40 -0.19 -13.93
N LEU A 76 -8.28 0.47 -14.26
CA LEU A 76 -7.24 0.79 -13.28
C LEU A 76 -7.72 1.88 -12.31
N VAL A 77 -7.46 1.71 -11.03
CA VAL A 77 -7.56 2.75 -10.00
C VAL A 77 -6.26 2.79 -9.20
N ILE A 78 -5.70 3.97 -9.00
CA ILE A 78 -4.55 4.18 -8.11
C ILE A 78 -5.07 4.71 -6.78
N LEU A 79 -4.64 4.11 -5.67
CA LEU A 79 -4.99 4.54 -4.31
C LEU A 79 -3.73 5.06 -3.63
N ASP A 80 -3.69 6.37 -3.42
CA ASP A 80 -2.56 7.11 -2.87
C ASP A 80 -2.70 7.27 -1.35
N PHE A 81 -1.71 6.76 -0.61
CA PHE A 81 -1.65 6.83 0.85
C PHE A 81 -0.38 7.58 1.29
N PRO A 82 -0.44 8.89 1.55
CA PRO A 82 0.71 9.62 2.07
C PRO A 82 1.22 9.02 3.39
N CYS A 83 2.55 8.92 3.53
CA CYS A 83 3.19 8.34 4.70
C CYS A 83 4.39 9.19 5.15
N ASN A 84 4.45 9.52 6.45
CA ASN A 84 5.53 10.36 6.99
C ASN A 84 6.64 9.58 7.72
N GLN A 85 6.59 8.24 7.72
CA GLN A 85 7.52 7.39 8.48
C GLN A 85 8.95 7.36 7.89
N PHE A 86 9.12 7.72 6.61
CA PHE A 86 10.41 7.66 5.94
C PHE A 86 11.03 9.06 5.82
N GLY A 87 11.89 9.41 6.78
CA GLY A 87 12.60 10.67 6.79
C GLY A 87 11.70 11.91 6.96
N ALA A 88 10.49 11.76 7.51
CA ALA A 88 9.51 12.84 7.66
C ALA A 88 9.22 13.59 6.33
N GLN A 89 9.15 12.84 5.22
CA GLN A 89 9.05 13.41 3.87
C GLN A 89 7.61 13.73 3.41
N ALA A 90 6.61 13.51 4.25
CA ALA A 90 5.23 13.95 4.05
C ALA A 90 4.71 14.79 5.25
N PRO A 91 5.35 15.95 5.58
CA PRO A 91 5.07 16.68 6.81
C PRO A 91 3.75 17.45 6.79
N GLY A 92 3.25 17.84 5.62
CA GLY A 92 2.07 18.70 5.47
C GLY A 92 0.77 18.06 5.96
N THR A 93 -0.26 18.88 6.13
CA THR A 93 -1.66 18.45 6.29
C THR A 93 -2.17 17.78 5.01
N MET A 94 -3.28 17.06 5.06
CA MET A 94 -3.87 16.46 3.84
C MET A 94 -4.27 17.51 2.80
N SER A 95 -4.73 18.68 3.24
CA SER A 95 -5.04 19.79 2.33
C SER A 95 -3.80 20.27 1.57
N GLU A 96 -2.67 20.44 2.27
CA GLU A 96 -1.40 20.87 1.67
C GLU A 96 -0.83 19.78 0.73
N ILE A 97 -0.90 18.51 1.14
CA ILE A 97 -0.46 17.37 0.31
C ILE A 97 -1.28 17.31 -0.98
N ARG A 98 -2.61 17.42 -0.89
CA ARG A 98 -3.49 17.46 -2.07
C ARG A 98 -3.20 18.63 -2.99
N ALA A 99 -3.07 19.83 -2.43
CA ALA A 99 -2.73 21.03 -3.20
C ALA A 99 -1.39 20.85 -3.94
N PHE A 100 -0.39 20.30 -3.27
CA PHE A 100 0.90 19.97 -3.87
C PHE A 100 0.77 18.94 -5.01
N CYS A 101 0.08 17.84 -4.79
CA CYS A 101 -0.08 16.76 -5.78
C CYS A 101 -0.86 17.26 -7.01
N THR A 102 -1.96 17.98 -6.79
CA THR A 102 -2.76 18.52 -7.89
C THR A 102 -2.01 19.63 -8.64
N GLY A 103 -1.38 20.55 -7.91
CA GLY A 103 -0.69 21.72 -8.53
C GLY A 103 0.57 21.37 -9.29
N ASN A 104 1.36 20.39 -8.80
CA ASN A 104 2.65 20.06 -9.42
C ASN A 104 2.57 18.87 -10.40
N TYR A 105 1.63 17.94 -10.20
CA TYR A 105 1.56 16.68 -10.97
C TYR A 105 0.18 16.43 -11.59
N GLY A 106 -0.78 17.32 -11.40
CA GLY A 106 -2.14 17.14 -11.93
C GLY A 106 -2.85 15.89 -11.44
N ILE A 107 -2.57 15.44 -10.21
CA ILE A 107 -3.11 14.17 -9.67
C ILE A 107 -4.62 14.20 -9.62
N THR A 108 -5.24 13.18 -10.25
CA THR A 108 -6.69 13.00 -10.32
C THR A 108 -7.18 11.66 -9.74
N PHE A 109 -6.28 10.75 -9.40
CA PHE A 109 -6.64 9.50 -8.75
C PHE A 109 -6.96 9.69 -7.25
N PRO A 110 -7.70 8.76 -6.62
CA PRO A 110 -8.09 8.83 -5.20
C PRO A 110 -6.90 8.97 -4.26
N GLN A 111 -6.96 9.98 -3.39
CA GLN A 111 -6.03 10.21 -2.30
C GLN A 111 -6.70 9.95 -0.94
N PHE A 112 -5.98 9.31 -0.03
CA PHE A 112 -6.41 8.93 1.31
C PHE A 112 -5.73 9.77 2.39
N GLU A 113 -6.21 9.68 3.63
CA GLU A 113 -5.52 10.30 4.77
C GLU A 113 -4.09 9.76 4.90
N LYS A 114 -3.24 10.57 5.51
CA LYS A 114 -1.88 10.17 5.88
C LYS A 114 -1.94 9.01 6.87
N ILE A 115 -1.14 7.98 6.62
CA ILE A 115 -1.13 6.74 7.40
C ILE A 115 0.28 6.33 7.80
N ASP A 116 0.34 5.40 8.75
CA ASP A 116 1.51 4.57 8.98
C ASP A 116 1.39 3.25 8.20
N VAL A 117 2.50 2.80 7.64
CA VAL A 117 2.60 1.56 6.86
C VAL A 117 3.41 0.47 7.56
N ASN A 118 4.06 0.82 8.67
CA ASN A 118 4.82 -0.09 9.53
C ASN A 118 4.57 0.21 11.01
N GLY A 119 4.75 -0.82 11.86
CA GLY A 119 4.67 -0.72 13.31
C GLY A 119 3.26 -0.83 13.87
N ASN A 120 3.10 -0.52 15.16
CA ASN A 120 1.86 -0.80 15.90
C ASN A 120 0.66 0.08 15.47
N THR A 121 0.93 1.19 14.79
CA THR A 121 -0.09 2.16 14.31
C THR A 121 -0.38 2.03 12.82
N GLU A 122 0.22 1.02 12.16
CA GLU A 122 0.04 0.82 10.73
C GLU A 122 -1.42 0.55 10.36
N LEU A 123 -1.84 1.06 9.20
CA LEU A 123 -3.16 0.75 8.66
C LEU A 123 -3.27 -0.77 8.44
N PRO A 124 -4.31 -1.47 8.96
CA PRO A 124 -4.45 -2.93 8.82
C PRO A 124 -4.41 -3.43 7.37
N LEU A 125 -4.76 -2.60 6.40
CA LEU A 125 -4.57 -2.89 4.97
C LEU A 125 -3.10 -3.18 4.66
N TYR A 126 -2.15 -2.37 5.19
CA TYR A 126 -0.73 -2.56 4.92
C TYR A 126 -0.14 -3.78 5.62
N THR A 127 -0.64 -4.16 6.81
CA THR A 127 -0.32 -5.46 7.42
C THR A 127 -0.66 -6.60 6.48
N TYR A 128 -1.87 -6.56 5.90
CA TYR A 128 -2.32 -7.57 4.93
C TYR A 128 -1.47 -7.56 3.65
N LEU A 129 -1.26 -6.39 3.04
CA LEU A 129 -0.49 -6.26 1.79
C LEU A 129 0.91 -6.86 1.93
N LYS A 130 1.63 -6.51 3.00
CA LYS A 130 2.97 -7.02 3.31
C LYS A 130 3.01 -8.52 3.56
N ALA A 131 1.94 -9.08 4.15
CA ALA A 131 1.83 -10.53 4.37
C ALA A 131 1.58 -11.31 3.07
N GLN A 132 0.94 -10.69 2.07
CA GLN A 132 0.70 -11.31 0.76
C GLN A 132 1.92 -11.22 -0.16
N GLN A 133 2.61 -10.09 -0.17
CA GLN A 133 3.80 -9.85 -1.00
C GLN A 133 4.89 -9.20 -0.14
N GLY A 134 5.93 -9.99 0.15
CA GLY A 134 7.11 -9.54 0.87
C GLY A 134 7.97 -8.55 0.07
N PHE A 135 9.07 -8.13 0.68
CA PHE A 135 10.06 -7.27 0.02
C PHE A 135 10.68 -7.97 -1.20
N LYS A 136 10.76 -7.26 -2.32
CA LYS A 136 11.23 -7.81 -3.61
C LYS A 136 12.71 -7.50 -3.92
N GLY A 137 13.37 -6.71 -3.07
CA GLY A 137 14.71 -6.19 -3.35
C GLY A 137 14.66 -4.82 -4.03
N PHE A 138 15.69 -4.02 -3.82
CA PHE A 138 15.90 -2.81 -4.61
C PHE A 138 16.54 -3.16 -5.93
N ASP A 139 16.17 -2.44 -7.01
CA ASP A 139 16.87 -2.57 -8.29
C ASP A 139 18.27 -1.96 -8.18
N THR A 140 19.29 -2.82 -8.04
CA THR A 140 20.68 -2.41 -7.89
C THR A 140 21.37 -2.09 -9.22
N ASN A 141 20.68 -2.15 -10.35
CA ASN A 141 21.20 -1.67 -11.63
C ASN A 141 21.23 -0.12 -11.70
N ASN A 142 20.46 0.55 -10.85
CA ASN A 142 20.51 1.99 -10.72
C ASN A 142 21.20 2.43 -9.41
N GLN A 143 21.77 3.64 -9.42
CA GLN A 143 22.57 4.18 -8.33
C GLN A 143 21.76 4.33 -7.02
N THR A 144 20.50 4.73 -7.11
CA THR A 144 19.63 4.91 -5.93
C THR A 144 19.31 3.57 -5.28
N GLY A 145 19.07 2.54 -6.10
CA GLY A 145 18.84 1.17 -5.60
C GLY A 145 20.07 0.61 -4.90
N LYS A 146 21.26 0.77 -5.48
CA LYS A 146 22.53 0.39 -4.81
C LYS A 146 22.69 1.09 -3.46
N TYR A 147 22.46 2.41 -3.42
CA TYR A 147 22.57 3.18 -2.18
C TYR A 147 21.60 2.69 -1.11
N LEU A 148 20.34 2.44 -1.47
CA LEU A 148 19.34 1.94 -0.52
C LEU A 148 19.69 0.53 -0.03
N ASP A 149 20.08 -0.36 -0.93
CA ASP A 149 20.49 -1.71 -0.59
C ASP A 149 21.66 -1.72 0.40
N GLU A 150 22.72 -0.96 0.09
CA GLU A 150 23.87 -0.80 0.99
C GLU A 150 23.50 -0.18 2.34
N LYS A 151 22.62 0.82 2.35
CA LYS A 151 22.16 1.49 3.56
C LYS A 151 21.43 0.51 4.48
N PHE A 152 20.47 -0.25 3.94
CA PHE A 152 19.67 -1.17 4.73
C PHE A 152 20.43 -2.41 5.14
N SER A 153 21.30 -2.96 4.27
CA SER A 153 22.14 -4.11 4.60
C SER A 153 23.17 -3.82 5.70
N LYS A 154 23.71 -2.60 5.75
CA LYS A 154 24.58 -2.15 6.86
C LYS A 154 23.83 -2.04 8.20
N GLN A 155 22.56 -1.65 8.17
CA GLN A 155 21.73 -1.55 9.38
C GLN A 155 21.27 -2.92 9.88
N ASN A 156 20.90 -3.80 8.96
CA ASN A 156 20.46 -5.17 9.24
C ASN A 156 20.78 -6.08 8.06
N PRO A 157 21.75 -7.00 8.15
CA PRO A 157 22.07 -7.93 7.07
C PRO A 157 20.90 -8.82 6.61
N ASN A 158 19.88 -8.98 7.47
CA ASN A 158 18.66 -9.75 7.16
C ASN A 158 17.48 -8.87 6.71
N TYR A 159 17.71 -7.59 6.42
CA TYR A 159 16.61 -6.64 6.10
C TYR A 159 15.73 -7.12 4.95
N ALA A 160 16.28 -7.86 4.00
CA ALA A 160 15.56 -8.38 2.84
C ALA A 160 14.54 -9.47 3.19
N LYS A 161 14.69 -10.13 4.34
CA LYS A 161 13.75 -11.15 4.83
C LYS A 161 12.51 -10.54 5.52
N ASP A 162 12.61 -9.29 5.95
CA ASP A 162 11.53 -8.56 6.61
C ASP A 162 10.59 -7.97 5.55
N PRO A 163 9.28 -8.27 5.57
CA PRO A 163 8.32 -7.79 4.59
C PRO A 163 7.95 -6.31 4.75
N SER A 164 8.44 -5.61 5.79
CA SER A 164 8.14 -4.20 6.04
C SER A 164 8.39 -3.33 4.82
N ILE A 165 7.66 -2.23 4.72
CA ILE A 165 7.92 -1.20 3.71
C ILE A 165 9.26 -0.54 4.03
N LYS A 166 10.15 -0.48 3.06
CA LYS A 166 11.50 0.09 3.26
C LYS A 166 11.55 1.59 2.95
N TRP A 167 10.72 2.07 2.03
CA TRP A 167 10.75 3.48 1.63
C TRP A 167 9.42 3.94 1.04
N ASN A 168 9.28 5.27 0.80
CA ASN A 168 8.16 5.84 0.07
C ASN A 168 8.11 5.32 -1.37
N PHE A 169 6.93 5.30 -1.97
CA PHE A 169 6.63 4.84 -3.33
C PHE A 169 6.76 3.32 -3.53
N THR A 170 6.62 2.52 -2.47
CA THR A 170 6.33 1.08 -2.61
C THR A 170 4.91 0.91 -3.11
N LYS A 171 4.73 0.03 -4.09
CA LYS A 171 3.46 -0.18 -4.79
C LYS A 171 3.03 -1.63 -4.66
N PHE A 172 1.72 -1.86 -4.45
CA PHE A 172 1.10 -3.18 -4.50
C PHE A 172 0.08 -3.22 -5.63
N LEU A 173 0.17 -4.22 -6.48
CA LEU A 173 -0.76 -4.46 -7.57
C LEU A 173 -1.81 -5.48 -7.13
N ILE A 174 -3.09 -5.16 -7.34
CA ILE A 174 -4.24 -5.97 -6.92
C ILE A 174 -5.11 -6.27 -8.14
N ASP A 175 -5.52 -7.53 -8.27
CA ASP A 175 -6.41 -7.98 -9.33
C ASP A 175 -7.87 -7.54 -9.11
N ARG A 176 -8.76 -7.88 -10.07
CA ARG A 176 -10.18 -7.53 -10.03
C ARG A 176 -10.96 -8.27 -8.93
N GLU A 177 -10.41 -9.35 -8.41
CA GLU A 177 -10.94 -10.17 -7.31
C GLU A 177 -10.47 -9.67 -5.93
N GLY A 178 -9.50 -8.72 -5.93
CA GLY A 178 -8.95 -8.10 -4.72
C GLY A 178 -7.75 -8.86 -4.14
N HIS A 179 -7.13 -9.76 -4.89
CA HIS A 179 -5.91 -10.45 -4.46
C HIS A 179 -4.68 -9.59 -4.78
N VAL A 180 -3.72 -9.61 -3.89
CA VAL A 180 -2.43 -8.94 -4.10
C VAL A 180 -1.57 -9.82 -5.00
N VAL A 181 -1.33 -9.37 -6.21
CA VAL A 181 -0.63 -10.18 -7.25
C VAL A 181 0.83 -9.80 -7.37
N ASP A 182 1.21 -8.56 -7.04
CA ASP A 182 2.61 -8.14 -7.05
C ASP A 182 2.90 -6.99 -6.10
N ARG A 183 4.20 -6.76 -5.86
CA ARG A 183 4.77 -5.63 -5.12
C ARG A 183 5.97 -5.09 -5.89
N PHE A 184 6.05 -3.77 -6.03
CA PHE A 184 7.15 -3.06 -6.65
C PHE A 184 7.78 -2.10 -5.63
N GLU A 185 9.08 -2.23 -5.42
CA GLU A 185 9.82 -1.31 -4.58
C GLU A 185 10.00 0.06 -5.31
N PRO A 186 10.34 1.15 -4.59
CA PRO A 186 10.44 2.47 -5.23
C PRO A 186 11.48 2.55 -6.35
N THR A 187 12.46 1.66 -6.37
CA THR A 187 13.52 1.62 -7.37
C THR A 187 13.17 0.80 -8.62
N ALA A 188 12.03 0.10 -8.62
CA ALA A 188 11.57 -0.64 -9.81
C ALA A 188 11.33 0.31 -10.99
N ASP A 189 11.65 -0.13 -12.20
CA ASP A 189 11.33 0.63 -13.42
C ASP A 189 9.81 0.76 -13.53
N MET A 190 9.34 1.97 -13.86
CA MET A 190 7.91 2.21 -14.07
C MET A 190 7.35 1.46 -15.29
N LYS A 191 8.22 0.99 -16.21
CA LYS A 191 7.83 0.06 -17.29
C LYS A 191 7.41 -1.30 -16.74
N ASP A 192 8.14 -1.84 -15.75
CA ASP A 192 7.77 -3.12 -15.12
C ASP A 192 6.43 -3.00 -14.39
N VAL A 193 6.20 -1.84 -13.74
CA VAL A 193 4.90 -1.53 -13.11
C VAL A 193 3.78 -1.49 -14.15
N GLU A 194 4.02 -0.85 -15.30
CA GLU A 194 3.07 -0.78 -16.42
C GLU A 194 2.80 -2.17 -17.01
N GLU A 195 3.83 -2.98 -17.23
CA GLU A 195 3.68 -4.35 -17.73
C GLU A 195 2.85 -5.21 -16.78
N GLY A 196 3.09 -5.12 -15.47
CA GLY A 196 2.28 -5.77 -14.45
C GLY A 196 0.82 -5.35 -14.52
N ILE A 197 0.55 -4.04 -14.62
CA ILE A 197 -0.81 -3.50 -14.77
C ILE A 197 -1.49 -4.04 -16.03
N ARG A 198 -0.80 -4.01 -17.18
CA ARG A 198 -1.33 -4.52 -18.46
C ARG A 198 -1.66 -6.01 -18.40
N ALA A 199 -0.78 -6.80 -17.77
CA ALA A 199 -1.01 -8.24 -17.60
C ALA A 199 -2.28 -8.51 -16.79
N VAL A 200 -2.50 -7.79 -15.68
CA VAL A 200 -3.68 -7.95 -14.83
C VAL A 200 -4.95 -7.39 -15.49
N LEU A 201 -4.85 -6.30 -16.26
CA LEU A 201 -5.94 -5.77 -17.06
C LEU A 201 -6.27 -6.67 -18.27
N LYS A 202 -5.39 -7.64 -18.63
CA LYS A 202 -5.47 -8.50 -19.82
C LYS A 202 -5.44 -7.71 -21.13
N ILE A 203 -4.61 -6.67 -21.19
CA ILE A 203 -4.36 -5.86 -22.39
C ILE A 203 -3.17 -6.46 -23.13
N LYS A 204 -3.38 -6.81 -24.41
CA LYS A 204 -2.33 -7.30 -25.32
C LYS A 204 -1.43 -6.16 -25.82
#